data_3918a81bb07cfcb57371815b1a86bacb
#
_entry.id   3918a81bb07cfcb57371815b1a86bacb
#
_cell.length_a   1.000
_cell.length_b   1.000
_cell.length_c   1.000
_cell.angle_alpha   90.00
_cell.angle_beta   90.00
_cell.angle_gamma   90.00
#
_symmetry.space_group_name_H-M   'P 1'
#
loop_
_entity.id
_entity.type
_entity.pdbx_description
1 polymer ?
#
loop_
_entity_poly.entity_id
_entity_poly.type
_entity_poly.pdbx_seq_one_letter_code
_entity_poly.pdbx_strand_id
1 'polypeptide(L)'
;MESIVKFLEKGQPYFDKVSKNIYLQAIKDGFLAAMPIILSSSVFLLISTLPGVVATVGGFTLPDWWNVDVVNFCNKVYNFTMGVVGIMVAGTTASALTGSKNRRMPAGKAINATSTMVAAMCAMLILAVTQTSAKIDGADVSVFFTDNMGTKGLLSSFVAAFATVNIYAFCIKRDITIKLPKEVPGAIAQNFRDIFAFSFSILFVAVIDVICRTCLAVPFANVISTLVSPLFAAADSYAGLALIWFMIPLFWFMGIHGPSVVKPALNAALFGNITTNLATLQAGGHPALALTENFGNYIGELGGTGATFIVPIIFLLFMRSKQLKAVGKASVVPVMFAVNEPLLFAAPIILNPYFLIPFLFAPVANVLIGKFFIDFLGMNGFIYAMPWALPGPIGTFIDTNFQPISLVLVVVLLVVDFLIYYPFCKAYDNVLCKQEAETLAEEEAEETKAVKTAAAPAVEAPVVETASATEASAAPSALKGKDLRVLVLCAGAGTSALLANALKEGADELGIDITANAGAYGSHYAIMDQYLSLIHISEPTRLDVIS
;
A
#
# COMPACT_ATOMS: atom_id res chain seq x y z
N MET A 1 21.46 22.16 -5.95
CA MET A 1 21.16 20.74 -5.75
C MET A 1 21.60 20.23 -4.37
N GLU A 2 22.83 20.42 -3.97
CA GLU A 2 23.31 20.04 -2.63
C GLU A 2 22.45 20.60 -1.48
N SER A 3 21.90 21.80 -1.62
CA SER A 3 21.02 22.40 -0.61
C SER A 3 19.71 21.65 -0.43
N ILE A 4 19.16 21.10 -1.52
CA ILE A 4 17.91 20.30 -1.47
C ILE A 4 18.20 18.95 -0.83
N VAL A 5 19.28 18.29 -1.22
CA VAL A 5 19.71 17.02 -0.61
C VAL A 5 19.95 17.19 0.89
N LYS A 6 20.69 18.23 1.30
CA LYS A 6 20.91 18.54 2.73
C LYS A 6 19.61 18.86 3.48
N PHE A 7 18.63 19.51 2.83
CA PHE A 7 17.32 19.76 3.44
C PHE A 7 16.55 18.45 3.65
N LEU A 8 16.56 17.55 2.65
CA LEU A 8 15.91 16.24 2.73
C LEU A 8 16.58 15.34 3.78
N GLU A 9 17.91 15.28 3.82
CA GLU A 9 18.69 14.57 4.84
C GLU A 9 18.38 15.08 6.26
N LYS A 10 18.24 16.39 6.44
CA LYS A 10 17.88 16.98 7.73
C LYS A 10 16.44 16.63 8.16
N GLY A 11 15.53 16.42 7.21
CA GLY A 11 14.15 15.98 7.45
C GLY A 11 14.02 14.48 7.76
N GLN A 12 14.93 13.65 7.26
CA GLN A 12 14.87 12.20 7.34
C GLN A 12 14.63 11.64 8.74
N PRO A 13 15.28 12.11 9.84
CA PRO A 13 15.02 11.60 11.19
C PRO A 13 13.57 11.80 11.67
N TYR A 14 12.92 12.89 11.24
CA TYR A 14 11.53 13.17 11.59
C TYR A 14 10.59 12.23 10.83
N PHE A 15 10.83 12.01 9.55
CA PHE A 15 10.05 11.10 8.71
C PHE A 15 10.20 9.65 9.15
N ASP A 16 11.41 9.22 9.50
CA ASP A 16 11.69 7.91 10.09
C ASP A 16 10.90 7.67 11.39
N LYS A 17 10.79 8.70 12.23
CA LYS A 17 10.03 8.62 13.47
C LYS A 17 8.54 8.42 13.22
N VAL A 18 7.98 9.06 12.20
CA VAL A 18 6.58 8.91 11.79
C VAL A 18 6.34 7.53 11.18
N SER A 19 7.18 7.11 10.23
CA SER A 19 7.05 5.81 9.55
C SER A 19 7.21 4.61 10.49
N LYS A 20 8.04 4.74 11.54
CA LYS A 20 8.27 3.71 12.57
C LYS A 20 7.26 3.78 13.73
N ASN A 21 6.23 4.65 13.66
CA ASN A 21 5.20 4.73 14.69
C ASN A 21 4.31 3.49 14.66
N ILE A 22 4.31 2.73 15.78
CA ILE A 22 3.58 1.45 15.86
C ILE A 22 2.06 1.58 15.72
N TYR A 23 1.47 2.73 16.07
CA TYR A 23 0.03 2.96 15.92
C TYR A 23 -0.35 3.22 14.47
N LEU A 24 0.44 4.01 13.73
CA LEU A 24 0.24 4.22 12.29
C LEU A 24 0.48 2.93 11.50
N GLN A 25 1.51 2.16 11.87
CA GLN A 25 1.75 0.84 11.28
C GLN A 25 0.57 -0.11 11.56
N ALA A 26 0.02 -0.10 12.77
CA ALA A 26 -1.12 -0.94 13.11
C ALA A 26 -2.39 -0.56 12.33
N ILE A 27 -2.63 0.73 12.09
CA ILE A 27 -3.72 1.16 11.19
C ILE A 27 -3.48 0.61 9.78
N LYS A 28 -2.30 0.81 9.22
CA LYS A 28 -1.95 0.31 7.88
C LYS A 28 -2.13 -1.21 7.77
N ASP A 29 -1.52 -1.96 8.68
CA ASP A 29 -1.54 -3.42 8.65
C ASP A 29 -2.95 -3.98 8.93
N GLY A 30 -3.72 -3.30 9.81
CA GLY A 30 -5.12 -3.62 10.08
C GLY A 30 -6.02 -3.45 8.86
N PHE A 31 -5.84 -2.36 8.10
CA PHE A 31 -6.54 -2.16 6.82
C PHE A 31 -6.14 -3.18 5.76
N LEU A 32 -4.84 -3.47 5.62
CA LEU A 32 -4.37 -4.49 4.69
C LEU A 32 -4.99 -5.86 4.99
N ALA A 33 -5.12 -6.22 6.27
CA ALA A 33 -5.80 -7.46 6.67
C ALA A 33 -7.31 -7.45 6.38
N ALA A 34 -7.96 -6.29 6.34
CA ALA A 34 -9.37 -6.12 6.00
C ALA A 34 -9.62 -5.96 4.48
N MET A 35 -8.59 -5.77 3.65
CA MET A 35 -8.72 -5.56 2.20
C MET A 35 -9.54 -6.64 1.48
N PRO A 36 -9.44 -7.95 1.78
CA PRO A 36 -10.28 -8.95 1.12
C PRO A 36 -11.77 -8.70 1.31
N ILE A 37 -12.19 -8.23 2.50
CA ILE A 37 -13.59 -7.89 2.80
C ILE A 37 -14.02 -6.69 1.95
N ILE A 38 -13.20 -5.63 1.94
CA ILE A 38 -13.47 -4.37 1.23
C ILE A 38 -13.59 -4.63 -0.27
N LEU A 39 -12.62 -5.33 -0.87
CA LEU A 39 -12.59 -5.59 -2.31
C LEU A 39 -13.73 -6.54 -2.75
N SER A 40 -13.96 -7.63 -2.00
CA SER A 40 -15.04 -8.56 -2.34
C SER A 40 -16.41 -7.89 -2.26
N SER A 41 -16.66 -7.08 -1.22
CA SER A 41 -17.92 -6.37 -1.07
C SER A 41 -18.19 -5.39 -2.22
N SER A 42 -17.14 -4.75 -2.74
CA SER A 42 -17.26 -3.80 -3.86
C SER A 42 -17.65 -4.48 -5.17
N VAL A 43 -17.23 -5.73 -5.40
CA VAL A 43 -17.69 -6.50 -6.56
C VAL A 43 -19.21 -6.74 -6.49
N PHE A 44 -19.74 -7.11 -5.33
CA PHE A 44 -21.19 -7.28 -5.17
C PHE A 44 -21.94 -5.96 -5.34
N LEU A 45 -21.39 -4.86 -4.83
CA LEU A 45 -21.98 -3.53 -5.03
C LEU A 45 -22.00 -3.17 -6.52
N LEU A 46 -20.90 -3.39 -7.24
CA LEU A 46 -20.82 -3.11 -8.68
C LEU A 46 -21.89 -3.90 -9.45
N ILE A 47 -22.07 -5.19 -9.14
CA ILE A 47 -23.13 -6.02 -9.76
C ILE A 47 -24.52 -5.45 -9.44
N SER A 48 -24.76 -4.97 -8.22
CA SER A 48 -26.06 -4.40 -7.84
C SER A 48 -26.38 -3.08 -8.54
N THR A 49 -25.38 -2.32 -8.97
CA THR A 49 -25.57 -1.04 -9.68
C THR A 49 -25.69 -1.20 -11.21
N LEU A 50 -25.35 -2.38 -11.77
CA LEU A 50 -25.41 -2.63 -13.21
C LEU A 50 -26.77 -2.28 -13.86
N PRO A 51 -27.94 -2.58 -13.27
CA PRO A 51 -29.22 -2.19 -13.88
C PRO A 51 -29.34 -0.71 -14.17
N GLY A 52 -28.95 0.14 -13.23
CA GLY A 52 -28.96 1.61 -13.39
C GLY A 52 -28.00 2.09 -14.47
N VAL A 53 -26.81 1.49 -14.53
CA VAL A 53 -25.79 1.81 -15.54
C VAL A 53 -26.26 1.41 -16.93
N VAL A 54 -26.79 0.19 -17.09
CA VAL A 54 -27.28 -0.31 -18.39
C VAL A 54 -28.47 0.49 -18.87
N ALA A 55 -29.38 0.89 -17.99
CA ALA A 55 -30.49 1.78 -18.34
C ALA A 55 -30.03 3.17 -18.81
N THR A 56 -29.00 3.74 -18.14
CA THR A 56 -28.52 5.10 -18.42
C THR A 56 -27.62 5.13 -19.66
N VAL A 57 -26.69 4.20 -19.80
CA VAL A 57 -25.67 4.18 -20.87
C VAL A 57 -26.15 3.36 -22.08
N GLY A 58 -26.78 2.22 -21.82
CA GLY A 58 -27.22 1.27 -22.85
C GLY A 58 -28.63 1.52 -23.38
N GLY A 59 -29.45 2.31 -22.69
CA GLY A 59 -30.84 2.62 -23.08
C GLY A 59 -31.80 1.44 -23.01
N PHE A 60 -31.44 0.35 -22.33
CA PHE A 60 -32.32 -0.83 -22.12
C PHE A 60 -32.35 -1.27 -20.67
N THR A 61 -33.40 -1.98 -20.27
CA THR A 61 -33.58 -2.50 -18.90
C THR A 61 -33.22 -3.97 -18.85
N LEU A 62 -32.54 -4.38 -17.76
CA LEU A 62 -32.27 -5.79 -17.47
C LEU A 62 -33.58 -6.50 -17.04
N PRO A 63 -33.64 -7.84 -17.14
CA PRO A 63 -34.80 -8.63 -16.69
C PRO A 63 -35.14 -8.39 -15.21
N ASP A 64 -36.43 -8.54 -14.86
CA ASP A 64 -36.93 -8.27 -13.49
C ASP A 64 -36.22 -9.14 -12.42
N TRP A 65 -35.91 -10.39 -12.70
CA TRP A 65 -35.17 -11.23 -11.77
C TRP A 65 -33.76 -10.69 -11.45
N TRP A 66 -33.13 -10.01 -12.41
CA TRP A 66 -31.86 -9.33 -12.13
C TRP A 66 -32.08 -8.06 -11.32
N ASN A 67 -33.04 -7.24 -11.74
CA ASN A 67 -33.31 -5.94 -11.13
C ASN A 67 -33.78 -6.04 -9.67
N VAL A 68 -34.39 -7.17 -9.27
CA VAL A 68 -34.91 -7.37 -7.91
C VAL A 68 -34.07 -8.41 -7.15
N ASP A 69 -34.01 -9.64 -7.62
CA ASP A 69 -33.44 -10.75 -6.84
C ASP A 69 -31.91 -10.65 -6.73
N VAL A 70 -31.23 -10.44 -7.87
CA VAL A 70 -29.75 -10.33 -7.88
C VAL A 70 -29.30 -9.06 -7.15
N VAL A 71 -29.97 -7.93 -7.38
CA VAL A 71 -29.66 -6.67 -6.70
C VAL A 71 -29.85 -6.79 -5.19
N ASN A 72 -30.97 -7.37 -4.73
CA ASN A 72 -31.23 -7.58 -3.31
C ASN A 72 -30.20 -8.52 -2.67
N PHE A 73 -29.84 -9.62 -3.35
CA PHE A 73 -28.80 -10.54 -2.90
C PHE A 73 -27.44 -9.82 -2.77
N CYS A 74 -27.03 -9.10 -3.80
CA CYS A 74 -25.74 -8.38 -3.80
C CYS A 74 -25.70 -7.29 -2.72
N ASN A 75 -26.77 -6.52 -2.56
CA ASN A 75 -26.89 -5.51 -1.50
C ASN A 75 -26.85 -6.16 -0.10
N LYS A 76 -27.48 -7.32 0.08
CA LYS A 76 -27.40 -8.07 1.34
C LYS A 76 -25.94 -8.47 1.65
N VAL A 77 -25.22 -9.03 0.68
CA VAL A 77 -23.81 -9.38 0.87
C VAL A 77 -22.98 -8.14 1.20
N TYR A 78 -23.16 -7.02 0.47
CA TYR A 78 -22.48 -5.77 0.73
C TYR A 78 -22.74 -5.25 2.16
N ASN A 79 -23.99 -5.25 2.62
CA ASN A 79 -24.35 -4.76 3.95
C ASN A 79 -23.76 -5.61 5.08
N PHE A 80 -23.66 -6.93 4.89
CA PHE A 80 -23.06 -7.85 5.87
C PHE A 80 -21.53 -7.98 5.77
N THR A 81 -20.90 -7.30 4.84
CA THR A 81 -19.45 -7.22 4.68
C THR A 81 -18.95 -5.79 4.90
N MET A 82 -19.16 -4.89 3.95
CA MET A 82 -18.75 -3.49 4.04
C MET A 82 -19.52 -2.72 5.12
N GLY A 83 -20.80 -3.03 5.32
CA GLY A 83 -21.64 -2.41 6.35
C GLY A 83 -21.17 -2.66 7.78
N VAL A 84 -20.32 -3.67 8.01
CA VAL A 84 -19.74 -4.00 9.32
C VAL A 84 -18.21 -3.95 9.33
N VAL A 85 -17.59 -3.39 8.30
CA VAL A 85 -16.12 -3.35 8.13
C VAL A 85 -15.40 -2.66 9.30
N GLY A 86 -16.02 -1.68 9.94
CA GLY A 86 -15.46 -1.01 11.11
C GLY A 86 -15.18 -1.96 12.27
N ILE A 87 -16.08 -2.93 12.51
CA ILE A 87 -15.87 -3.96 13.55
C ILE A 87 -14.66 -4.82 13.19
N MET A 88 -14.55 -5.23 11.93
CA MET A 88 -13.43 -6.07 11.46
C MET A 88 -12.10 -5.31 11.54
N VAL A 89 -12.09 -4.04 11.14
CA VAL A 89 -10.91 -3.16 11.24
C VAL A 89 -10.48 -2.93 12.69
N ALA A 90 -11.41 -2.81 13.64
CA ALA A 90 -11.05 -2.75 15.06
C ALA A 90 -10.27 -3.99 15.50
N GLY A 91 -10.74 -5.18 15.11
CA GLY A 91 -10.08 -6.44 15.42
C GLY A 91 -8.72 -6.58 14.74
N THR A 92 -8.64 -6.35 13.44
CA THR A 92 -7.39 -6.51 12.67
C THR A 92 -6.32 -5.48 13.09
N THR A 93 -6.72 -4.24 13.37
CA THR A 93 -5.81 -3.21 13.92
C THR A 93 -5.31 -3.58 15.31
N ALA A 94 -6.17 -4.13 16.18
CA ALA A 94 -5.75 -4.60 17.49
C ALA A 94 -4.75 -5.76 17.40
N SER A 95 -4.99 -6.71 16.49
CA SER A 95 -4.07 -7.82 16.24
C SER A 95 -2.69 -7.32 15.76
N ALA A 96 -2.66 -6.41 14.80
CA ALA A 96 -1.44 -5.81 14.26
C ALA A 96 -0.66 -5.02 15.33
N LEU A 97 -1.37 -4.20 16.13
CA LEU A 97 -0.76 -3.46 17.24
C LEU A 97 -0.22 -4.41 18.32
N THR A 98 -0.93 -5.49 18.60
CA THR A 98 -0.48 -6.52 19.56
C THR A 98 0.82 -7.17 19.09
N GLY A 99 0.95 -7.53 17.82
CA GLY A 99 2.19 -8.03 17.25
C GLY A 99 3.35 -7.04 17.43
N SER A 100 3.11 -5.77 17.13
CA SER A 100 4.11 -4.69 17.31
C SER A 100 4.48 -4.45 18.77
N LYS A 101 3.53 -4.57 19.70
CA LYS A 101 3.77 -4.46 21.13
C LYS A 101 4.54 -5.66 21.69
N ASN A 102 4.19 -6.88 21.25
CA ASN A 102 4.84 -8.10 21.73
C ASN A 102 6.34 -8.11 21.46
N ARG A 103 6.80 -7.51 20.36
CA ARG A 103 8.24 -7.33 20.08
C ARG A 103 8.97 -6.48 21.14
N ARG A 104 8.23 -5.72 21.95
CA ARG A 104 8.75 -4.81 23.01
C ARG A 104 8.37 -5.27 24.42
N MET A 105 7.67 -6.40 24.53
CA MET A 105 7.28 -6.97 25.83
C MET A 105 8.43 -7.80 26.42
N PRO A 106 8.52 -7.89 27.76
CA PRO A 106 9.46 -8.79 28.41
C PRO A 106 9.22 -10.26 28.01
N ALA A 107 10.27 -11.06 28.01
CA ALA A 107 10.18 -12.49 27.74
C ALA A 107 9.12 -13.16 28.65
N GLY A 108 8.28 -14.02 28.08
CA GLY A 108 7.19 -14.70 28.79
C GLY A 108 5.95 -13.86 29.08
N LYS A 109 5.92 -12.56 28.70
CA LYS A 109 4.76 -11.66 28.91
C LYS A 109 4.07 -11.27 27.61
N ALA A 110 3.97 -12.17 26.66
CA ALA A 110 3.27 -11.91 25.41
C ALA A 110 1.77 -11.72 25.61
N ILE A 111 1.19 -10.78 24.87
CA ILE A 111 -0.26 -10.51 24.81
C ILE A 111 -0.86 -11.44 23.78
N ASN A 112 -2.01 -12.01 24.05
CA ASN A 112 -2.74 -12.84 23.10
C ASN A 112 -3.42 -11.98 22.02
N ALA A 113 -3.01 -12.14 20.77
CA ALA A 113 -3.54 -11.38 19.65
C ALA A 113 -5.02 -11.68 19.36
N THR A 114 -5.45 -12.94 19.48
CA THR A 114 -6.85 -13.32 19.27
C THR A 114 -7.76 -12.72 20.36
N SER A 115 -7.31 -12.74 21.62
CA SER A 115 -8.06 -12.14 22.73
C SER A 115 -8.21 -10.62 22.57
N THR A 116 -7.14 -9.92 22.18
CA THR A 116 -7.20 -8.47 21.92
C THR A 116 -8.06 -8.13 20.69
N MET A 117 -8.03 -8.96 19.66
CA MET A 117 -8.86 -8.82 18.46
C MET A 117 -10.35 -8.85 18.84
N VAL A 118 -10.78 -9.88 19.54
CA VAL A 118 -12.19 -10.04 19.98
C VAL A 118 -12.59 -8.92 20.93
N ALA A 119 -11.72 -8.58 21.89
CA ALA A 119 -11.99 -7.49 22.84
C ALA A 119 -12.14 -6.13 22.15
N ALA A 120 -11.34 -5.84 21.13
CA ALA A 120 -11.44 -4.60 20.36
C ALA A 120 -12.71 -4.53 19.51
N MET A 121 -13.16 -5.67 18.95
CA MET A 121 -14.45 -5.76 18.25
C MET A 121 -15.62 -5.46 19.20
N CYS A 122 -15.63 -6.04 20.40
CA CYS A 122 -16.63 -5.74 21.43
C CYS A 122 -16.57 -4.27 21.87
N ALA A 123 -15.37 -3.74 22.09
CA ALA A 123 -15.15 -2.34 22.46
C ALA A 123 -15.68 -1.38 21.40
N MET A 124 -15.46 -1.70 20.12
CA MET A 124 -15.98 -0.92 18.99
C MET A 124 -17.50 -0.89 18.96
N LEU A 125 -18.16 -2.03 19.19
CA LEU A 125 -19.62 -2.10 19.27
C LEU A 125 -20.17 -1.20 20.37
N ILE A 126 -19.54 -1.15 21.54
CA ILE A 126 -19.95 -0.26 22.65
C ILE A 126 -19.83 1.22 22.26
N LEU A 127 -18.73 1.60 21.62
CA LEU A 127 -18.47 3.01 21.23
C LEU A 127 -19.34 3.50 20.07
N ALA A 128 -19.81 2.60 19.22
CA ALA A 128 -20.41 2.95 17.93
C ALA A 128 -21.90 2.63 17.82
N VAL A 129 -22.38 1.59 18.53
CA VAL A 129 -23.72 1.05 18.31
C VAL A 129 -24.68 1.53 19.39
N THR A 130 -25.87 1.95 18.96
CA THR A 130 -26.98 2.24 19.86
C THR A 130 -27.97 1.10 19.80
N GLN A 131 -28.30 0.55 20.97
CA GLN A 131 -29.36 -0.44 21.15
C GLN A 131 -30.65 0.27 21.50
N THR A 132 -31.75 -0.12 20.88
CA THR A 132 -33.10 0.38 21.18
C THR A 132 -34.11 -0.76 21.04
N SER A 133 -35.35 -0.54 21.49
CA SER A 133 -36.46 -1.46 21.27
C SER A 133 -37.33 -0.94 20.14
N ALA A 134 -37.72 -1.79 19.22
CA ALA A 134 -38.64 -1.50 18.14
C ALA A 134 -39.75 -2.56 18.09
N LYS A 135 -40.94 -2.17 17.66
CA LYS A 135 -42.04 -3.13 17.40
C LYS A 135 -41.94 -3.60 15.95
N ILE A 136 -41.71 -4.89 15.75
CA ILE A 136 -41.73 -5.56 14.47
C ILE A 136 -42.78 -6.65 14.51
N ASP A 137 -43.73 -6.61 13.60
CA ASP A 137 -44.88 -7.54 13.55
C ASP A 137 -45.64 -7.65 14.89
N GLY A 138 -45.74 -6.55 15.63
CA GLY A 138 -46.41 -6.48 16.93
C GLY A 138 -45.61 -6.98 18.14
N ALA A 139 -44.42 -7.54 17.95
CA ALA A 139 -43.53 -7.97 19.02
C ALA A 139 -42.46 -6.89 19.32
N ASP A 140 -42.18 -6.70 20.62
CA ASP A 140 -41.05 -5.84 21.04
C ASP A 140 -39.74 -6.62 20.81
N VAL A 141 -38.89 -6.09 19.94
CA VAL A 141 -37.57 -6.66 19.62
C VAL A 141 -36.46 -5.65 19.92
N SER A 142 -35.35 -6.16 20.41
CA SER A 142 -34.14 -5.36 20.57
C SER A 142 -33.44 -5.23 19.24
N VAL A 143 -33.17 -3.99 18.81
CA VAL A 143 -32.51 -3.68 17.54
C VAL A 143 -31.25 -2.87 17.77
N PHE A 144 -30.27 -3.05 16.89
CA PHE A 144 -29.02 -2.29 16.87
C PHE A 144 -29.00 -1.37 15.65
N PHE A 145 -28.66 -0.10 15.86
CA PHE A 145 -28.37 0.80 14.76
C PHE A 145 -27.02 0.45 14.13
N THR A 146 -27.02 0.20 12.82
CA THR A 146 -25.83 -0.29 12.08
C THR A 146 -24.99 0.84 11.48
N ASP A 147 -25.45 2.10 11.53
CA ASP A 147 -24.84 3.24 10.83
C ASP A 147 -23.34 3.42 11.06
N ASN A 148 -22.89 3.18 12.29
CA ASN A 148 -21.49 3.32 12.69
C ASN A 148 -20.73 1.98 12.75
N MET A 149 -21.32 0.86 12.32
CA MET A 149 -20.61 -0.42 12.26
C MET A 149 -19.66 -0.52 11.06
N GLY A 150 -19.94 0.23 9.99
CA GLY A 150 -19.17 0.29 8.77
C GLY A 150 -18.07 1.37 8.79
N THR A 151 -17.84 1.96 7.63
CA THR A 151 -16.77 2.96 7.41
C THR A 151 -16.94 4.24 8.23
N LYS A 152 -18.16 4.66 8.56
CA LYS A 152 -18.41 5.81 9.43
C LYS A 152 -17.86 5.64 10.85
N GLY A 153 -17.74 4.39 11.33
CA GLY A 153 -17.18 4.06 12.63
C GLY A 153 -15.68 3.80 12.67
N LEU A 154 -14.95 3.95 11.56
CA LEU A 154 -13.52 3.61 11.48
C LEU A 154 -12.64 4.33 12.51
N LEU A 155 -12.92 5.60 12.81
CA LEU A 155 -12.18 6.31 13.86
C LEU A 155 -12.39 5.67 15.23
N SER A 156 -13.62 5.26 15.53
CA SER A 156 -13.93 4.53 16.78
C SER A 156 -13.26 3.15 16.81
N SER A 157 -13.11 2.51 15.65
CA SER A 157 -12.38 1.24 15.51
C SER A 157 -10.93 1.37 15.95
N PHE A 158 -10.24 2.45 15.55
CA PHE A 158 -8.86 2.71 15.98
C PHE A 158 -8.77 3.01 17.46
N VAL A 159 -9.69 3.81 17.99
CA VAL A 159 -9.72 4.10 19.44
C VAL A 159 -9.97 2.83 20.25
N ALA A 160 -10.93 1.99 19.82
CA ALA A 160 -11.21 0.70 20.46
C ALA A 160 -9.99 -0.22 20.45
N ALA A 161 -9.32 -0.36 19.29
CA ALA A 161 -8.11 -1.17 19.14
C ALA A 161 -6.98 -0.65 20.05
N PHE A 162 -6.71 0.66 20.02
CA PHE A 162 -5.62 1.25 20.78
C PHE A 162 -5.87 1.17 22.29
N ALA A 163 -7.08 1.50 22.74
CA ALA A 163 -7.45 1.38 24.14
C ALA A 163 -7.28 -0.05 24.65
N THR A 164 -7.88 -1.00 23.94
CA THR A 164 -7.83 -2.42 24.27
C THR A 164 -6.40 -2.93 24.40
N VAL A 165 -5.58 -2.78 23.35
CA VAL A 165 -4.22 -3.32 23.36
C VAL A 165 -3.33 -2.65 24.39
N ASN A 166 -3.51 -1.35 24.67
CA ASN A 166 -2.76 -0.67 25.71
C ASN A 166 -3.15 -1.16 27.12
N ILE A 167 -4.44 -1.41 27.38
CA ILE A 167 -4.92 -1.94 28.66
C ILE A 167 -4.43 -3.38 28.85
N TYR A 168 -4.50 -4.23 27.82
CA TYR A 168 -3.90 -5.56 27.85
C TYR A 168 -2.40 -5.51 28.17
N ALA A 169 -1.66 -4.65 27.47
CA ALA A 169 -0.23 -4.47 27.72
C ALA A 169 0.04 -4.03 29.17
N PHE A 170 -0.78 -3.15 29.73
CA PHE A 170 -0.68 -2.71 31.10
C PHE A 170 -0.93 -3.86 32.08
N CYS A 171 -2.04 -4.60 31.92
CA CYS A 171 -2.40 -5.71 32.79
C CYS A 171 -1.35 -6.82 32.78
N ILE A 172 -0.90 -7.24 31.59
CA ILE A 172 0.09 -8.31 31.45
C ILE A 172 1.46 -7.89 32.01
N LYS A 173 1.91 -6.64 31.79
CA LYS A 173 3.15 -6.13 32.38
C LYS A 173 3.13 -6.11 33.91
N ARG A 174 1.99 -5.76 34.49
CA ARG A 174 1.78 -5.64 35.92
C ARG A 174 1.34 -6.94 36.62
N ASP A 175 1.26 -8.06 35.84
CA ASP A 175 0.76 -9.36 36.33
C ASP A 175 -0.65 -9.29 36.96
N ILE A 176 -1.50 -8.38 36.46
CA ILE A 176 -2.93 -8.30 36.83
C ILE A 176 -3.67 -9.38 36.03
N THR A 177 -3.59 -10.62 36.51
CA THR A 177 -4.07 -11.82 35.83
C THR A 177 -4.51 -12.85 36.87
N ILE A 178 -5.43 -13.75 36.46
CA ILE A 178 -5.74 -14.94 37.23
C ILE A 178 -4.65 -15.97 36.97
N LYS A 179 -3.90 -16.33 38.03
CA LYS A 179 -2.87 -17.36 37.96
C LYS A 179 -3.49 -18.71 38.29
N LEU A 180 -3.44 -19.62 37.36
CA LEU A 180 -3.87 -21.01 37.54
C LEU A 180 -2.68 -21.91 37.87
N PRO A 181 -2.89 -23.06 38.57
CA PRO A 181 -1.87 -24.06 38.78
C PRO A 181 -1.25 -24.57 37.46
N LYS A 182 0.00 -25.06 37.57
CA LYS A 182 0.77 -25.51 36.37
C LYS A 182 0.18 -26.74 35.66
N GLU A 183 -0.68 -27.46 36.35
CA GLU A 183 -1.38 -28.66 35.89
C GLU A 183 -2.50 -28.35 34.88
N VAL A 184 -2.94 -27.07 34.84
CA VAL A 184 -3.99 -26.64 33.91
C VAL A 184 -3.40 -26.47 32.49
N PRO A 185 -4.06 -27.04 31.46
CA PRO A 185 -3.61 -26.87 30.08
C PRO A 185 -3.41 -25.38 29.70
N GLY A 186 -2.30 -25.07 28.98
CA GLY A 186 -1.89 -23.70 28.70
C GLY A 186 -2.94 -22.85 27.99
N ALA A 187 -3.77 -23.43 27.10
CA ALA A 187 -4.85 -22.74 26.44
C ALA A 187 -5.94 -22.25 27.42
N ILE A 188 -6.29 -23.06 28.42
CA ILE A 188 -7.24 -22.70 29.46
C ILE A 188 -6.63 -21.60 30.36
N ALA A 189 -5.39 -21.80 30.79
CA ALA A 189 -4.69 -20.82 31.63
C ALA A 189 -4.56 -19.46 30.93
N GLN A 190 -4.37 -19.42 29.60
CA GLN A 190 -4.33 -18.18 28.84
C GLN A 190 -5.66 -17.42 28.86
N ASN A 191 -6.78 -18.12 28.72
CA ASN A 191 -8.12 -17.50 28.75
C ASN A 191 -8.40 -16.84 30.11
N PHE A 192 -8.06 -17.52 31.21
CA PHE A 192 -8.19 -16.94 32.56
C PHE A 192 -7.24 -15.77 32.81
N ARG A 193 -6.06 -15.80 32.22
CA ARG A 193 -5.08 -14.70 32.28
C ARG A 193 -5.63 -13.42 31.65
N ASP A 194 -6.44 -13.53 30.59
CA ASP A 194 -6.93 -12.40 29.81
C ASP A 194 -8.21 -11.76 30.38
N ILE A 195 -8.92 -12.42 31.34
CA ILE A 195 -10.22 -11.96 31.84
C ILE A 195 -10.16 -10.52 32.39
N PHE A 196 -9.18 -10.19 33.23
CA PHE A 196 -9.09 -8.83 33.79
C PHE A 196 -8.77 -7.80 32.71
N ALA A 197 -7.86 -8.12 31.78
CA ALA A 197 -7.51 -7.24 30.68
C ALA A 197 -8.70 -6.97 29.76
N PHE A 198 -9.48 -8.02 29.44
CA PHE A 198 -10.72 -7.90 28.68
C PHE A 198 -11.73 -7.00 29.42
N SER A 199 -12.03 -7.32 30.69
CA SER A 199 -13.03 -6.60 31.49
C SER A 199 -12.68 -5.13 31.67
N PHE A 200 -11.42 -4.81 31.95
CA PHE A 200 -10.97 -3.41 32.08
C PHE A 200 -11.02 -2.66 30.73
N SER A 201 -10.74 -3.33 29.62
CA SER A 201 -10.87 -2.73 28.30
C SER A 201 -12.31 -2.36 27.98
N ILE A 202 -13.24 -3.29 28.22
CA ILE A 202 -14.67 -3.07 28.01
C ILE A 202 -15.20 -1.98 28.97
N LEU A 203 -14.85 -2.05 30.25
CA LEU A 203 -15.27 -1.03 31.23
C LEU A 203 -14.75 0.36 30.84
N PHE A 204 -13.50 0.47 30.41
CA PHE A 204 -12.89 1.73 30.02
C PHE A 204 -13.65 2.39 28.85
N VAL A 205 -13.92 1.64 27.78
CA VAL A 205 -14.64 2.18 26.62
C VAL A 205 -16.11 2.45 26.94
N ALA A 206 -16.75 1.60 27.79
CA ALA A 206 -18.12 1.82 28.24
C ALA A 206 -18.26 3.11 29.04
N VAL A 207 -17.31 3.42 29.93
CA VAL A 207 -17.30 4.69 30.66
C VAL A 207 -17.19 5.88 29.73
N ILE A 208 -16.31 5.80 28.71
CA ILE A 208 -16.19 6.87 27.69
C ILE A 208 -17.51 7.05 26.95
N ASP A 209 -18.14 5.98 26.50
CA ASP A 209 -19.41 6.06 25.75
C ASP A 209 -20.56 6.59 26.61
N VAL A 210 -20.65 6.15 27.88
CA VAL A 210 -21.64 6.68 28.84
C VAL A 210 -21.44 8.19 29.05
N ILE A 211 -20.21 8.66 29.19
CA ILE A 211 -19.94 10.11 29.30
C ILE A 211 -20.43 10.84 28.03
N CYS A 212 -20.12 10.33 26.85
CA CYS A 212 -20.57 10.94 25.61
C CYS A 212 -22.10 10.97 25.49
N ARG A 213 -22.77 9.87 25.79
CA ARG A 213 -24.25 9.80 25.74
C ARG A 213 -24.91 10.68 26.80
N THR A 214 -24.33 10.79 27.99
CA THR A 214 -24.90 11.60 29.05
C THR A 214 -24.68 13.09 28.83
N CYS A 215 -23.46 13.49 28.40
CA CYS A 215 -23.09 14.89 28.22
C CYS A 215 -23.52 15.47 26.87
N LEU A 216 -23.49 14.65 25.79
CA LEU A 216 -23.67 15.09 24.41
C LEU A 216 -24.87 14.44 23.73
N ALA A 217 -25.56 13.50 24.37
CA ALA A 217 -26.71 12.75 23.88
C ALA A 217 -26.45 11.94 22.58
N VAL A 218 -25.19 11.65 22.25
CA VAL A 218 -24.79 10.88 21.07
C VAL A 218 -23.72 9.84 21.42
N PRO A 219 -23.61 8.71 20.70
CA PRO A 219 -22.55 7.73 20.92
C PRO A 219 -21.17 8.32 20.62
N PHE A 220 -20.13 7.76 21.21
CA PHE A 220 -18.74 8.21 21.03
C PHE A 220 -18.34 8.29 19.54
N ALA A 221 -18.82 7.37 18.71
CA ALA A 221 -18.51 7.37 17.26
C ALA A 221 -18.95 8.68 16.57
N ASN A 222 -20.10 9.23 16.95
CA ASN A 222 -20.57 10.49 16.38
C ASN A 222 -19.76 11.67 16.93
N VAL A 223 -19.36 11.63 18.22
CA VAL A 223 -18.52 12.69 18.81
C VAL A 223 -17.18 12.77 18.08
N ILE A 224 -16.47 11.67 17.92
CA ILE A 224 -15.15 11.66 17.28
C ILE A 224 -15.25 12.04 15.80
N SER A 225 -16.29 11.59 15.10
CA SER A 225 -16.52 11.95 13.69
C SER A 225 -16.77 13.45 13.53
N THR A 226 -17.57 14.04 14.42
CA THR A 226 -17.85 15.50 14.40
C THR A 226 -16.58 16.30 14.71
N LEU A 227 -15.77 15.85 15.67
CA LEU A 227 -14.51 16.52 16.02
C LEU A 227 -13.49 16.51 14.87
N VAL A 228 -13.43 15.43 14.10
CA VAL A 228 -12.45 15.27 13.01
C VAL A 228 -12.99 15.76 11.65
N SER A 229 -14.31 15.94 11.52
CA SER A 229 -14.95 16.39 10.28
C SER A 229 -14.33 17.65 9.67
N PRO A 230 -14.00 18.74 10.41
CA PRO A 230 -13.34 19.90 9.84
C PRO A 230 -11.96 19.58 9.25
N LEU A 231 -11.21 18.66 9.86
CA LEU A 231 -9.91 18.22 9.34
C LEU A 231 -10.08 17.44 8.04
N PHE A 232 -11.07 16.55 7.95
CA PHE A 232 -11.36 15.80 6.75
C PHE A 232 -11.88 16.71 5.62
N ALA A 233 -12.73 17.69 5.94
CA ALA A 233 -13.16 18.70 4.99
C ALA A 233 -11.99 19.55 4.48
N ALA A 234 -11.07 19.93 5.36
CA ALA A 234 -9.85 20.61 4.96
C ALA A 234 -8.95 19.74 4.07
N ALA A 235 -8.86 18.44 4.37
CA ALA A 235 -8.11 17.49 3.56
C ALA A 235 -8.73 17.24 2.17
N ASP A 236 -10.07 17.33 2.04
CA ASP A 236 -10.79 17.25 0.76
C ASP A 236 -10.75 18.55 -0.05
N SER A 237 -10.25 19.65 0.52
CA SER A 237 -10.07 20.91 -0.20
C SER A 237 -8.95 20.83 -1.24
N TYR A 238 -8.91 21.78 -2.19
CA TYR A 238 -7.83 21.88 -3.18
C TYR A 238 -6.44 21.92 -2.52
N ALA A 239 -6.29 22.70 -1.45
CA ALA A 239 -5.03 22.83 -0.72
C ALA A 239 -4.68 21.52 0.02
N GLY A 240 -5.67 20.86 0.64
CA GLY A 240 -5.50 19.59 1.33
C GLY A 240 -5.08 18.46 0.37
N LEU A 241 -5.79 18.33 -0.74
CA LEU A 241 -5.44 17.37 -1.78
C LEU A 241 -4.03 17.63 -2.34
N ALA A 242 -3.71 18.89 -2.66
CA ALA A 242 -2.39 19.26 -3.14
C ALA A 242 -1.29 18.85 -2.15
N LEU A 243 -1.49 19.13 -0.86
CA LEU A 243 -0.52 18.79 0.19
C LEU A 243 -0.34 17.28 0.32
N ILE A 244 -1.42 16.51 0.35
CA ILE A 244 -1.38 15.05 0.48
C ILE A 244 -0.63 14.41 -0.68
N TRP A 245 -1.02 14.78 -1.93
CA TRP A 245 -0.40 14.22 -3.14
C TRP A 245 0.94 14.85 -3.53
N PHE A 246 1.38 15.88 -2.81
CA PHE A 246 2.77 16.31 -2.79
C PHE A 246 3.61 15.49 -1.80
N MET A 247 3.08 15.21 -0.60
CA MET A 247 3.82 14.51 0.46
C MET A 247 4.10 13.04 0.13
N ILE A 248 3.16 12.34 -0.52
CA ILE A 248 3.31 10.93 -0.88
C ILE A 248 4.55 10.71 -1.78
N PRO A 249 4.67 11.37 -2.95
CA PRO A 249 5.86 11.21 -3.79
C PRO A 249 7.12 11.84 -3.17
N LEU A 250 7.00 12.86 -2.31
CA LEU A 250 8.15 13.39 -1.59
C LEU A 250 8.80 12.33 -0.70
N PHE A 251 8.01 11.55 0.06
CA PHE A 251 8.52 10.43 0.85
C PHE A 251 9.18 9.37 -0.04
N TRP A 252 8.54 9.01 -1.15
CA TRP A 252 9.12 8.08 -2.12
C TRP A 252 10.44 8.58 -2.69
N PHE A 253 10.52 9.86 -3.05
CA PHE A 253 11.75 10.46 -3.56
C PHE A 253 12.89 10.39 -2.54
N MET A 254 12.57 10.38 -1.25
CA MET A 254 13.51 10.20 -0.15
C MET A 254 13.83 8.73 0.17
N GLY A 255 13.34 7.76 -0.61
CA GLY A 255 13.53 6.34 -0.37
C GLY A 255 12.58 5.74 0.68
N ILE A 256 11.52 6.46 1.09
CA ILE A 256 10.52 5.99 2.05
C ILE A 256 9.21 5.72 1.31
N HIS A 257 8.58 4.55 1.50
CA HIS A 257 7.32 4.24 0.85
C HIS A 257 6.19 5.20 1.29
N GLY A 258 5.95 6.24 0.49
CA GLY A 258 5.06 7.36 0.82
C GLY A 258 3.64 6.99 1.22
N PRO A 259 2.91 6.13 0.45
CA PRO A 259 1.56 5.72 0.82
C PRO A 259 1.50 5.08 2.21
N SER A 260 2.50 4.29 2.61
CA SER A 260 2.55 3.66 3.94
C SER A 260 2.72 4.64 5.10
N VAL A 261 3.18 5.85 4.82
CA VAL A 261 3.34 6.91 5.83
C VAL A 261 2.12 7.82 5.90
N VAL A 262 1.61 8.24 4.76
CA VAL A 262 0.57 9.27 4.66
C VAL A 262 -0.84 8.69 4.76
N LYS A 263 -1.16 7.64 3.98
CA LYS A 263 -2.52 7.08 3.91
C LYS A 263 -3.08 6.55 5.23
N PRO A 264 -2.31 5.94 6.17
CA PRO A 264 -2.88 5.47 7.43
C PRO A 264 -3.57 6.54 8.26
N ALA A 265 -3.08 7.77 8.22
CA ALA A 265 -3.71 8.89 8.92
C ALA A 265 -5.03 9.35 8.28
N LEU A 266 -5.23 9.03 6.99
CA LEU A 266 -6.37 9.45 6.18
C LEU A 266 -7.39 8.33 5.93
N ASN A 267 -7.08 7.07 6.24
CA ASN A 267 -7.88 5.91 5.86
C ASN A 267 -9.36 6.03 6.25
N ALA A 268 -9.65 6.60 7.42
CA ALA A 268 -11.03 6.81 7.85
C ALA A 268 -11.79 7.77 6.92
N ALA A 269 -11.13 8.83 6.44
CA ALA A 269 -11.70 9.76 5.47
C ALA A 269 -11.79 9.12 4.08
N LEU A 270 -10.71 8.48 3.62
CA LEU A 270 -10.62 7.87 2.29
C LEU A 270 -11.76 6.86 2.03
N PHE A 271 -12.02 5.97 2.97
CA PHE A 271 -13.08 4.97 2.86
C PHE A 271 -14.46 5.49 3.31
N GLY A 272 -14.50 6.42 4.28
CA GLY A 272 -15.74 7.08 4.71
C GLY A 272 -16.37 7.91 3.58
N ASN A 273 -15.55 8.60 2.80
CA ASN A 273 -16.01 9.41 1.68
C ASN A 273 -16.55 8.56 0.53
N ILE A 274 -16.00 7.37 0.27
CA ILE A 274 -16.55 6.41 -0.71
C ILE A 274 -18.01 6.08 -0.35
N THR A 275 -18.26 5.69 0.89
CA THR A 275 -19.63 5.35 1.33
C THR A 275 -20.56 6.57 1.36
N THR A 276 -20.04 7.75 1.67
CA THR A 276 -20.81 9.00 1.62
C THR A 276 -21.18 9.35 0.18
N ASN A 277 -20.23 9.26 -0.75
CA ASN A 277 -20.47 9.46 -2.18
C ASN A 277 -21.52 8.48 -2.72
N LEU A 278 -21.40 7.18 -2.37
CA LEU A 278 -22.37 6.17 -2.76
C LEU A 278 -23.77 6.47 -2.22
N ALA A 279 -23.89 6.80 -0.93
CA ALA A 279 -25.17 7.14 -0.32
C ALA A 279 -25.79 8.39 -0.98
N THR A 280 -24.97 9.38 -1.31
CA THR A 280 -25.41 10.58 -2.02
C THR A 280 -25.95 10.25 -3.41
N LEU A 281 -25.24 9.39 -4.16
CA LEU A 281 -25.71 8.94 -5.48
C LEU A 281 -27.03 8.16 -5.38
N GLN A 282 -27.14 7.24 -4.42
CA GLN A 282 -28.36 6.47 -4.19
C GLN A 282 -29.56 7.33 -3.80
N ALA A 283 -29.32 8.46 -3.14
CA ALA A 283 -30.33 9.47 -2.83
C ALA A 283 -30.67 10.40 -4.01
N GLY A 284 -30.05 10.19 -5.19
CA GLY A 284 -30.24 11.03 -6.38
C GLY A 284 -29.46 12.34 -6.35
N GLY A 285 -28.51 12.51 -5.41
CA GLY A 285 -27.64 13.67 -5.31
C GLY A 285 -26.34 13.50 -6.12
N HIS A 286 -25.51 14.56 -6.14
CA HIS A 286 -24.19 14.54 -6.77
C HIS A 286 -23.09 14.16 -5.78
N PRO A 287 -22.37 13.03 -5.98
CA PRO A 287 -21.19 12.67 -5.19
C PRO A 287 -20.06 13.69 -5.41
N ALA A 288 -19.72 14.49 -4.39
CA ALA A 288 -18.79 15.61 -4.56
C ALA A 288 -17.47 15.46 -3.79
N LEU A 289 -17.30 14.40 -2.97
CA LEU A 289 -16.09 14.20 -2.20
C LEU A 289 -14.99 13.58 -3.07
N ALA A 290 -13.88 14.31 -3.22
CA ALA A 290 -12.71 13.87 -3.99
C ALA A 290 -11.74 13.02 -3.16
N LEU A 291 -11.60 13.29 -1.87
CA LEU A 291 -10.68 12.58 -0.98
C LEU A 291 -11.16 11.14 -0.73
N THR A 292 -10.95 10.26 -1.70
CA THR A 292 -11.24 8.83 -1.62
C THR A 292 -10.00 8.01 -1.95
N GLU A 293 -9.94 6.75 -1.49
CA GLU A 293 -8.78 5.89 -1.76
C GLU A 293 -8.54 5.74 -3.26
N ASN A 294 -9.58 5.52 -4.03
CA ASN A 294 -9.46 5.26 -5.47
C ASN A 294 -9.24 6.53 -6.30
N PHE A 295 -9.75 7.70 -5.87
CA PHE A 295 -9.36 8.96 -6.48
C PHE A 295 -7.84 9.16 -6.36
N GLY A 296 -7.29 8.81 -5.18
CA GLY A 296 -5.86 8.78 -4.99
C GLY A 296 -5.14 7.86 -5.94
N ASN A 297 -5.59 6.60 -6.01
CA ASN A 297 -4.91 5.56 -6.79
C ASN A 297 -5.01 5.78 -8.31
N TYR A 298 -6.16 6.26 -8.82
CA TYR A 298 -6.40 6.35 -10.27
C TYR A 298 -6.17 7.74 -10.85
N ILE A 299 -6.21 8.79 -10.03
CA ILE A 299 -5.97 10.17 -10.44
C ILE A 299 -4.64 10.68 -9.90
N GLY A 300 -4.46 10.69 -8.57
CA GLY A 300 -3.25 11.22 -7.93
C GLY A 300 -2.02 10.36 -8.18
N GLU A 301 -2.17 9.04 -8.15
CA GLU A 301 -1.10 8.06 -8.40
C GLU A 301 -1.34 7.32 -9.74
N LEU A 302 -1.77 8.03 -10.78
CA LEU A 302 -2.04 7.45 -12.09
C LEU A 302 -0.79 6.72 -12.65
N GLY A 303 -0.85 5.39 -12.71
CA GLY A 303 0.30 4.55 -13.06
C GLY A 303 1.35 4.40 -11.96
N GLY A 304 0.95 4.58 -10.70
CA GLY A 304 1.79 4.51 -9.49
C GLY A 304 2.23 5.88 -8.97
N THR A 305 2.90 5.88 -7.82
CA THR A 305 3.33 7.13 -7.18
C THR A 305 4.15 8.01 -8.14
N GLY A 306 3.83 9.29 -8.17
CA GLY A 306 4.43 10.25 -9.10
C GLY A 306 3.64 10.44 -10.40
N ALA A 307 2.46 9.81 -10.57
CA ALA A 307 1.63 9.86 -11.77
C ALA A 307 2.40 9.46 -13.04
N THR A 308 3.05 8.30 -12.98
CA THR A 308 4.06 7.88 -13.97
C THR A 308 3.48 7.11 -15.17
N PHE A 309 2.16 7.04 -15.34
CA PHE A 309 1.50 6.23 -16.38
C PHE A 309 2.05 6.49 -17.79
N ILE A 310 2.29 7.75 -18.13
CA ILE A 310 2.76 8.16 -19.45
C ILE A 310 4.29 8.03 -19.63
N VAL A 311 5.05 7.94 -18.54
CA VAL A 311 6.53 8.00 -18.57
C VAL A 311 7.17 6.87 -19.36
N PRO A 312 6.79 5.59 -19.23
CA PRO A 312 7.34 4.52 -20.06
C PRO A 312 7.07 4.74 -21.56
N ILE A 313 5.92 5.33 -21.89
CA ILE A 313 5.56 5.65 -23.30
C ILE A 313 6.45 6.79 -23.81
N ILE A 314 6.71 7.82 -22.98
CA ILE A 314 7.67 8.88 -23.30
C ILE A 314 9.06 8.28 -23.58
N PHE A 315 9.53 7.37 -22.74
CA PHE A 315 10.82 6.72 -22.90
C PHE A 315 10.92 5.93 -24.21
N LEU A 316 9.88 5.16 -24.54
CA LEU A 316 9.85 4.33 -25.75
C LEU A 316 9.81 5.14 -27.03
N LEU A 317 8.94 6.16 -27.09
CA LEU A 317 8.61 6.82 -28.34
C LEU A 317 9.44 8.09 -28.60
N PHE A 318 9.87 8.78 -27.55
CA PHE A 318 10.43 10.13 -27.69
C PHE A 318 11.89 10.25 -27.24
N MET A 319 12.44 9.26 -26.51
CA MET A 319 13.84 9.29 -26.07
C MET A 319 14.75 8.54 -27.05
N ARG A 320 16.06 8.88 -27.03
CA ARG A 320 17.08 8.31 -27.92
C ARG A 320 17.97 7.29 -27.20
N SER A 321 18.23 7.49 -25.91
CA SER A 321 19.03 6.59 -25.09
C SER A 321 18.54 5.16 -25.16
N LYS A 322 19.45 4.22 -25.37
CA LYS A 322 19.17 2.78 -25.38
C LYS A 322 18.68 2.32 -24.01
N GLN A 323 19.27 2.87 -22.96
CA GLN A 323 18.90 2.57 -21.58
C GLN A 323 17.44 2.96 -21.30
N LEU A 324 17.02 4.20 -21.59
CA LEU A 324 15.65 4.66 -21.34
C LEU A 324 14.63 3.89 -22.17
N LYS A 325 14.95 3.54 -23.41
CA LYS A 325 14.07 2.69 -24.23
C LYS A 325 13.90 1.28 -23.67
N ALA A 326 14.97 0.68 -23.16
CA ALA A 326 14.91 -0.64 -22.53
C ALA A 326 14.05 -0.60 -21.24
N VAL A 327 14.26 0.41 -20.39
CA VAL A 327 13.44 0.62 -19.19
C VAL A 327 11.99 0.88 -19.55
N GLY A 328 11.72 1.75 -20.54
CA GLY A 328 10.37 2.01 -21.03
C GLY A 328 9.67 0.72 -21.45
N LYS A 329 10.35 -0.12 -22.26
CA LYS A 329 9.79 -1.40 -22.71
C LYS A 329 9.46 -2.36 -21.55
N ALA A 330 10.34 -2.45 -20.56
CA ALA A 330 10.14 -3.31 -19.39
C ALA A 330 9.03 -2.80 -18.45
N SER A 331 8.79 -1.48 -18.40
CA SER A 331 7.93 -0.85 -17.40
C SER A 331 6.52 -0.54 -17.91
N VAL A 332 6.22 -0.56 -19.22
CA VAL A 332 4.89 -0.21 -19.76
C VAL A 332 3.79 -1.03 -19.10
N VAL A 333 3.91 -2.34 -19.10
CA VAL A 333 2.85 -3.22 -18.58
C VAL A 333 2.70 -3.09 -17.07
N PRO A 334 3.77 -3.20 -16.24
CA PRO A 334 3.64 -2.98 -14.80
C PRO A 334 3.02 -1.62 -14.43
N VAL A 335 3.46 -0.55 -15.05
CA VAL A 335 2.96 0.81 -14.77
C VAL A 335 1.48 0.97 -15.12
N MET A 336 0.98 0.31 -16.15
CA MET A 336 -0.47 0.29 -16.45
C MET A 336 -1.29 -0.24 -15.26
N PHE A 337 -0.72 -1.14 -14.46
CA PHE A 337 -1.32 -1.71 -13.25
C PHE A 337 -0.82 -1.04 -11.97
N ALA A 338 -0.36 0.20 -12.06
CA ALA A 338 0.16 1.02 -10.94
C ALA A 338 1.39 0.43 -10.22
N VAL A 339 2.07 -0.56 -10.80
CA VAL A 339 3.34 -1.14 -10.31
C VAL A 339 4.49 -0.44 -11.03
N ASN A 340 4.96 0.67 -10.47
CA ASN A 340 5.97 1.51 -11.12
C ASN A 340 7.38 1.36 -10.54
N GLU A 341 7.62 0.48 -9.59
CA GLU A 341 8.93 0.21 -9.01
C GLU A 341 9.99 -0.14 -10.07
N PRO A 342 9.71 -0.96 -11.10
CA PRO A 342 10.69 -1.20 -12.17
C PRO A 342 11.12 0.08 -12.89
N LEU A 343 10.19 1.01 -13.10
CA LEU A 343 10.49 2.32 -13.69
C LEU A 343 11.30 3.19 -12.73
N LEU A 344 10.89 3.27 -11.47
CA LEU A 344 11.49 4.14 -10.46
C LEU A 344 12.96 3.80 -10.19
N PHE A 345 13.31 2.53 -10.20
CA PHE A 345 14.67 2.07 -9.90
C PHE A 345 15.54 1.90 -11.14
N ALA A 346 15.00 1.39 -12.26
CA ALA A 346 15.81 1.17 -13.47
C ALA A 346 16.09 2.45 -14.25
N ALA A 347 15.20 3.46 -14.22
CA ALA A 347 15.44 4.79 -14.78
C ALA A 347 16.02 5.78 -13.76
N PRO A 348 16.58 5.35 -12.66
CA PRO A 348 16.75 5.97 -11.35
C PRO A 348 15.97 7.30 -11.21
N ILE A 349 14.65 7.21 -11.11
CA ILE A 349 13.78 8.38 -10.90
C ILE A 349 13.92 8.86 -9.46
N ILE A 350 14.00 7.93 -8.51
CA ILE A 350 14.20 8.22 -7.08
C ILE A 350 15.60 8.79 -6.88
N LEU A 351 15.68 9.85 -6.09
CA LEU A 351 16.91 10.63 -5.82
C LEU A 351 17.55 11.26 -7.07
N ASN A 352 16.91 11.20 -8.23
CA ASN A 352 17.42 11.84 -9.44
C ASN A 352 16.87 13.27 -9.55
N PRO A 353 17.74 14.29 -9.51
CA PRO A 353 17.32 15.69 -9.54
C PRO A 353 16.53 16.09 -10.78
N TYR A 354 16.72 15.40 -11.91
CA TYR A 354 15.97 15.66 -13.13
C TYR A 354 14.49 15.32 -12.98
N PHE A 355 14.15 14.33 -12.16
CA PHE A 355 12.77 13.88 -11.97
C PHE A 355 12.11 14.46 -10.72
N LEU A 356 12.80 15.19 -9.86
CA LEU A 356 12.23 15.73 -8.61
C LEU A 356 10.96 16.54 -8.89
N ILE A 357 11.04 17.51 -9.81
CA ILE A 357 9.92 18.41 -10.09
C ILE A 357 8.72 17.64 -10.69
N PRO A 358 8.86 16.90 -11.79
CA PRO A 358 7.71 16.21 -12.36
C PRO A 358 7.14 15.15 -11.41
N PHE A 359 7.97 14.43 -10.68
CA PHE A 359 7.52 13.38 -9.75
C PHE A 359 6.70 13.92 -8.58
N LEU A 360 7.00 15.14 -8.09
CA LEU A 360 6.25 15.78 -7.01
C LEU A 360 5.00 16.50 -7.51
N PHE A 361 5.05 17.15 -8.67
CA PHE A 361 3.99 18.06 -9.09
C PHE A 361 2.99 17.48 -10.08
N ALA A 362 3.29 16.40 -10.80
CA ALA A 362 2.30 15.72 -11.65
C ALA A 362 1.12 15.18 -10.82
N PRO A 363 1.31 14.46 -9.69
CA PRO A 363 0.20 14.06 -8.83
C PRO A 363 -0.63 15.23 -8.31
N VAL A 364 0.03 16.34 -7.94
CA VAL A 364 -0.66 17.54 -7.48
C VAL A 364 -1.55 18.13 -8.59
N ALA A 365 -1.00 18.26 -9.80
CA ALA A 365 -1.79 18.74 -10.94
C ALA A 365 -2.99 17.82 -11.20
N ASN A 366 -2.79 16.53 -11.18
CA ASN A 366 -3.82 15.53 -11.42
C ASN A 366 -4.98 15.63 -10.42
N VAL A 367 -4.70 15.69 -9.12
CA VAL A 367 -5.76 15.75 -8.12
C VAL A 367 -6.52 17.08 -8.16
N LEU A 368 -5.84 18.18 -8.48
CA LEU A 368 -6.51 19.49 -8.64
C LEU A 368 -7.41 19.50 -9.85
N ILE A 369 -6.98 18.97 -10.99
CA ILE A 369 -7.79 18.83 -12.20
C ILE A 369 -8.95 17.86 -11.95
N GLY A 370 -8.70 16.71 -11.33
CA GLY A 370 -9.74 15.74 -11.00
C GLY A 370 -10.82 16.33 -10.10
N LYS A 371 -10.42 17.09 -9.05
CA LYS A 371 -11.37 17.79 -8.20
C LYS A 371 -12.14 18.87 -8.95
N PHE A 372 -11.50 19.60 -9.87
CA PHE A 372 -12.19 20.56 -10.73
C PHE A 372 -13.27 19.89 -11.60
N PHE A 373 -13.01 18.69 -12.13
CA PHE A 373 -14.02 17.94 -12.87
C PHE A 373 -15.21 17.54 -12.00
N ILE A 374 -14.98 17.20 -10.73
CA ILE A 374 -16.04 16.88 -9.78
C ILE A 374 -16.85 18.13 -9.45
N ASP A 375 -16.19 19.21 -9.03
CA ASP A 375 -16.85 20.40 -8.48
C ASP A 375 -17.57 21.25 -9.55
N PHE A 376 -17.03 21.32 -10.78
CA PHE A 376 -17.51 22.26 -11.80
C PHE A 376 -18.05 21.61 -13.07
N LEU A 377 -17.60 20.39 -13.41
CA LEU A 377 -18.03 19.73 -14.64
C LEU A 377 -19.03 18.60 -14.40
N GLY A 378 -19.46 18.39 -13.15
CA GLY A 378 -20.50 17.43 -12.79
C GLY A 378 -20.03 15.96 -12.86
N MET A 379 -18.72 15.70 -12.87
CA MET A 379 -18.20 14.35 -12.72
C MET A 379 -18.47 13.84 -11.32
N ASN A 380 -18.98 12.62 -11.16
CA ASN A 380 -19.13 12.01 -9.85
C ASN A 380 -17.78 11.82 -9.16
N GLY A 381 -17.74 12.05 -7.85
CA GLY A 381 -16.70 11.51 -6.99
C GLY A 381 -16.76 9.97 -6.98
N PHE A 382 -15.68 9.33 -6.57
CA PHE A 382 -15.50 7.89 -6.60
C PHE A 382 -16.39 7.21 -5.55
N ILE A 383 -17.08 6.15 -5.94
CA ILE A 383 -18.17 5.53 -5.17
C ILE A 383 -17.93 4.05 -4.81
N TYR A 384 -16.93 3.41 -5.41
CA TYR A 384 -16.59 2.02 -5.15
C TYR A 384 -15.24 1.89 -4.45
N ALA A 385 -15.01 0.82 -3.68
CA ALA A 385 -13.70 0.46 -3.19
C ALA A 385 -13.11 -0.61 -4.11
N MET A 386 -12.30 -0.19 -5.08
CA MET A 386 -11.75 -1.08 -6.12
C MET A 386 -10.26 -1.37 -5.89
N PRO A 387 -9.72 -2.47 -6.48
CA PRO A 387 -8.31 -2.79 -6.37
C PRO A 387 -7.43 -1.66 -6.91
N TRP A 388 -6.44 -1.25 -6.15
CA TRP A 388 -5.47 -0.21 -6.56
C TRP A 388 -4.71 -0.56 -7.84
N ALA A 389 -4.51 -1.86 -8.10
CA ALA A 389 -3.81 -2.37 -9.28
C ALA A 389 -4.66 -2.43 -10.55
N LEU A 390 -5.87 -1.85 -10.56
CA LEU A 390 -6.64 -1.71 -11.79
C LEU A 390 -6.04 -0.58 -12.64
N PRO A 391 -5.96 -0.72 -13.99
CA PRO A 391 -5.52 0.37 -14.85
C PRO A 391 -6.32 1.65 -14.59
N GLY A 392 -5.62 2.74 -14.24
CA GLY A 392 -6.24 4.00 -13.83
C GLY A 392 -7.35 4.51 -14.74
N PRO A 393 -7.20 4.50 -16.09
CA PRO A 393 -8.27 4.88 -17.01
C PRO A 393 -9.56 4.06 -16.86
N ILE A 394 -9.42 2.75 -16.67
CA ILE A 394 -10.55 1.82 -16.49
C ILE A 394 -11.17 2.04 -15.12
N GLY A 395 -10.32 2.11 -14.08
CA GLY A 395 -10.77 2.35 -12.70
C GLY A 395 -11.54 3.66 -12.56
N THR A 396 -11.03 4.74 -13.14
CA THR A 396 -11.70 6.05 -13.13
C THR A 396 -13.08 5.99 -13.78
N PHE A 397 -13.22 5.33 -14.92
CA PHE A 397 -14.49 5.20 -15.62
C PHE A 397 -15.54 4.41 -14.82
N ILE A 398 -15.12 3.27 -14.28
CA ILE A 398 -16.02 2.42 -13.46
C ILE A 398 -16.42 3.14 -12.18
N ASP A 399 -15.46 3.73 -11.46
CA ASP A 399 -15.65 4.26 -10.12
C ASP A 399 -16.45 5.59 -10.09
N THR A 400 -16.51 6.28 -11.21
CA THR A 400 -17.41 7.44 -11.40
C THR A 400 -18.84 7.05 -11.83
N ASN A 401 -19.22 5.78 -11.66
CA ASN A 401 -20.47 5.20 -12.15
C ASN A 401 -20.59 5.26 -13.68
N PHE A 402 -19.52 4.93 -14.38
CA PHE A 402 -19.45 4.84 -15.86
C PHE A 402 -19.76 6.18 -16.57
N GLN A 403 -19.43 7.30 -15.96
CA GLN A 403 -19.66 8.61 -16.60
C GLN A 403 -18.65 8.87 -17.73
N PRO A 404 -19.09 9.18 -18.97
CA PRO A 404 -18.17 9.43 -20.10
C PRO A 404 -17.21 10.61 -19.87
N ILE A 405 -17.59 11.59 -19.06
CA ILE A 405 -16.74 12.74 -18.73
C ILE A 405 -15.45 12.33 -18.01
N SER A 406 -15.45 11.21 -17.30
CA SER A 406 -14.26 10.68 -16.65
C SER A 406 -13.19 10.22 -17.64
N LEU A 407 -13.59 9.75 -18.83
CA LEU A 407 -12.66 9.44 -19.93
C LEU A 407 -12.01 10.71 -20.48
N VAL A 408 -12.76 11.82 -20.54
CA VAL A 408 -12.21 13.13 -20.92
C VAL A 408 -11.17 13.57 -19.89
N LEU A 409 -11.48 13.41 -18.59
CA LEU A 409 -10.52 13.69 -17.53
C LEU A 409 -9.22 12.88 -17.75
N VAL A 410 -9.31 11.57 -17.96
CA VAL A 410 -8.13 10.72 -18.17
C VAL A 410 -7.28 11.23 -19.32
N VAL A 411 -7.88 11.59 -20.46
CA VAL A 411 -7.12 12.14 -21.60
C VAL A 411 -6.44 13.45 -21.21
N VAL A 412 -7.13 14.34 -20.50
CA VAL A 412 -6.55 15.60 -20.01
C VAL A 412 -5.37 15.33 -19.09
N LEU A 413 -5.48 14.38 -18.14
CA LEU A 413 -4.40 14.04 -17.24
C LEU A 413 -3.19 13.48 -17.98
N LEU A 414 -3.39 12.58 -18.94
CA LEU A 414 -2.29 12.02 -19.74
C LEU A 414 -1.55 13.11 -20.54
N VAL A 415 -2.28 14.11 -21.08
CA VAL A 415 -1.67 15.25 -21.76
C VAL A 415 -0.91 16.14 -20.78
N VAL A 416 -1.47 16.42 -19.61
CA VAL A 416 -0.83 17.24 -18.57
C VAL A 416 0.42 16.55 -18.06
N ASP A 417 0.34 15.26 -17.73
CA ASP A 417 1.49 14.47 -17.28
C ASP A 417 2.59 14.41 -18.35
N PHE A 418 2.21 14.26 -19.63
CA PHE A 418 3.15 14.31 -20.74
C PHE A 418 3.88 15.66 -20.78
N LEU A 419 3.14 16.78 -20.70
CA LEU A 419 3.73 18.13 -20.73
C LEU A 419 4.64 18.39 -19.54
N ILE A 420 4.29 17.86 -18.36
CA ILE A 420 5.10 18.00 -17.14
C ILE A 420 6.36 17.14 -17.24
N TYR A 421 6.25 15.87 -17.65
CA TYR A 421 7.39 14.93 -17.65
C TYR A 421 8.33 15.10 -18.84
N TYR A 422 7.81 15.38 -20.04
CA TYR A 422 8.59 15.38 -21.29
C TYR A 422 9.86 16.23 -21.27
N PRO A 423 9.85 17.51 -20.82
CA PRO A 423 11.06 18.33 -20.83
C PRO A 423 12.16 17.76 -19.92
N PHE A 424 11.81 17.17 -18.78
CA PHE A 424 12.77 16.58 -17.85
C PHE A 424 13.29 15.24 -18.35
N CYS A 425 12.43 14.40 -18.93
CA CYS A 425 12.83 13.17 -19.61
C CYS A 425 13.83 13.49 -20.74
N LYS A 426 13.56 14.54 -21.54
CA LYS A 426 14.43 14.97 -22.62
C LYS A 426 15.78 15.52 -22.13
N ALA A 427 15.77 16.27 -21.04
CA ALA A 427 17.01 16.74 -20.43
C ALA A 427 17.88 15.59 -19.95
N TYR A 428 17.27 14.59 -19.31
CA TYR A 428 17.97 13.38 -18.82
C TYR A 428 18.44 12.48 -19.98
N ASP A 429 17.63 12.30 -21.02
CA ASP A 429 17.98 11.59 -22.27
C ASP A 429 19.26 12.14 -22.90
N ASN A 430 19.41 13.48 -22.95
CA ASN A 430 20.60 14.10 -23.50
C ASN A 430 21.88 13.82 -22.69
N VAL A 431 21.74 13.66 -21.36
CA VAL A 431 22.88 13.28 -20.50
C VAL A 431 23.27 11.83 -20.75
N LEU A 432 22.30 10.93 -20.76
CA LEU A 432 22.55 9.51 -21.01
C LEU A 432 23.10 9.24 -22.41
N CYS A 433 22.60 9.92 -23.45
CA CYS A 433 23.15 9.79 -24.80
C CYS A 433 24.61 10.22 -24.89
N LYS A 434 25.05 11.21 -24.09
CA LYS A 434 26.47 11.59 -24.04
C LYS A 434 27.30 10.51 -23.34
N GLN A 435 26.82 10.00 -22.22
CA GLN A 435 27.49 8.91 -21.48
C GLN A 435 27.60 7.65 -22.34
N GLU A 436 26.51 7.25 -23.01
CA GLU A 436 26.52 6.10 -23.94
C GLU A 436 27.53 6.29 -25.09
N ALA A 437 27.66 7.53 -25.63
CA ALA A 437 28.64 7.82 -26.68
C ALA A 437 30.09 7.82 -26.18
N GLU A 438 30.33 8.30 -24.96
CA GLU A 438 31.65 8.28 -24.30
C GLU A 438 32.07 6.83 -24.04
N THR A 439 31.21 5.99 -23.51
CA THR A 439 31.48 4.56 -23.25
C THR A 439 31.83 3.81 -24.53
N LEU A 440 31.05 4.03 -25.62
CA LEU A 440 31.33 3.40 -26.91
C LEU A 440 32.67 3.84 -27.49
N ALA A 441 33.03 5.14 -27.36
CA ALA A 441 34.32 5.64 -27.82
C ALA A 441 35.50 5.06 -27.01
N GLU A 442 35.30 4.81 -25.72
CA GLU A 442 36.29 4.14 -24.87
C GLU A 442 36.48 2.69 -25.25
N GLU A 443 35.38 1.94 -25.48
CA GLU A 443 35.39 0.54 -25.96
C GLU A 443 36.11 0.42 -27.32
N GLU A 444 35.78 1.29 -28.31
CA GLU A 444 36.45 1.34 -29.62
C GLU A 444 37.93 1.68 -29.51
N ALA A 445 38.30 2.54 -28.59
CA ALA A 445 39.71 2.90 -28.34
C ALA A 445 40.50 1.75 -27.71
N GLU A 446 39.87 0.97 -26.83
CA GLU A 446 40.49 -0.22 -26.23
C GLU A 446 40.62 -1.37 -27.26
N GLU A 447 39.59 -1.63 -28.09
CA GLU A 447 39.69 -2.58 -29.18
C GLU A 447 40.78 -2.20 -30.19
N THR A 448 40.89 -0.90 -30.53
CA THR A 448 41.92 -0.41 -31.46
C THR A 448 43.34 -0.56 -30.86
N LYS A 449 43.50 -0.41 -29.55
CA LYS A 449 44.78 -0.67 -28.85
C LYS A 449 45.09 -2.17 -28.83
N ALA A 450 44.12 -3.02 -28.58
CA ALA A 450 44.30 -4.47 -28.58
C ALA A 450 44.71 -4.98 -29.98
N VAL A 451 44.07 -4.46 -31.05
CA VAL A 451 44.42 -4.83 -32.44
C VAL A 451 45.80 -4.31 -32.83
N LYS A 452 46.21 -3.11 -32.40
CA LYS A 452 47.57 -2.57 -32.62
C LYS A 452 48.67 -3.33 -31.86
N THR A 453 48.33 -3.89 -30.69
CA THR A 453 49.27 -4.70 -29.89
C THR A 453 49.42 -6.10 -30.51
N ALA A 454 48.40 -6.59 -31.21
CA ALA A 454 48.43 -7.87 -31.94
C ALA A 454 49.15 -7.80 -33.33
N ALA A 455 49.41 -6.58 -33.85
CA ALA A 455 50.04 -6.35 -35.18
C ALA A 455 51.52 -6.03 -35.15
N ALA A 456 52.26 -6.20 -34.03
CA ALA A 456 53.72 -6.09 -33.98
C ALA A 456 54.37 -7.42 -34.40
N PRO A 457 55.44 -7.41 -35.27
CA PRO A 457 55.97 -8.64 -35.84
C PRO A 457 56.69 -9.48 -34.79
N ALA A 458 56.40 -10.77 -34.87
CA ALA A 458 56.97 -11.82 -34.04
C ALA A 458 58.54 -11.85 -34.15
N VAL A 459 59.21 -11.70 -33.01
CA VAL A 459 60.57 -12.14 -32.79
C VAL A 459 60.50 -13.40 -31.96
N GLU A 460 61.01 -14.48 -32.53
CA GLU A 460 61.15 -15.78 -31.87
C GLU A 460 61.98 -15.71 -30.61
N ALA A 461 61.49 -16.23 -29.49
CA ALA A 461 62.26 -16.90 -28.41
C ALA A 461 61.30 -17.36 -27.28
N PRO A 462 61.71 -18.20 -26.32
CA PRO A 462 61.30 -19.61 -26.31
C PRO A 462 60.15 -19.85 -25.30
N VAL A 463 59.53 -21.00 -25.50
CA VAL A 463 58.46 -21.56 -24.70
C VAL A 463 58.77 -21.50 -23.19
N VAL A 464 57.98 -20.66 -22.49
CA VAL A 464 57.70 -20.79 -21.08
C VAL A 464 56.20 -20.74 -20.96
N GLU A 465 55.65 -21.75 -20.31
CA GLU A 465 54.21 -22.01 -20.15
C GLU A 465 53.42 -20.80 -19.72
N THR A 466 52.40 -20.59 -20.46
CA THR A 466 51.27 -19.70 -20.30
C THR A 466 50.72 -19.64 -18.88
N ALA A 467 50.81 -18.45 -18.29
CA ALA A 467 49.78 -18.02 -17.37
C ALA A 467 48.91 -17.01 -18.16
N SER A 468 47.89 -17.53 -18.80
CA SER A 468 46.91 -16.78 -19.53
C SER A 468 45.83 -16.25 -18.60
N ALA A 469 45.57 -14.99 -18.71
CA ALA A 469 44.35 -14.29 -18.35
C ALA A 469 43.16 -15.15 -17.90
N THR A 470 42.91 -15.19 -16.60
CA THR A 470 41.66 -15.70 -16.05
C THR A 470 41.47 -15.15 -14.62
N GLU A 471 41.30 -13.85 -14.47
CA GLU A 471 40.82 -13.30 -13.20
C GLU A 471 39.31 -13.27 -13.07
N ALA A 472 38.56 -13.74 -14.09
CA ALA A 472 37.11 -13.86 -14.02
C ALA A 472 36.61 -15.31 -13.78
N SER A 473 37.51 -16.31 -13.65
CA SER A 473 37.16 -17.74 -13.55
C SER A 473 37.53 -18.43 -12.25
N ALA A 474 38.03 -17.74 -11.24
CA ALA A 474 38.43 -18.38 -9.97
C ALA A 474 37.27 -18.54 -8.96
N ALA A 475 36.13 -17.89 -9.12
CA ALA A 475 35.00 -18.01 -8.23
C ALA A 475 34.18 -19.31 -8.38
N PRO A 476 33.99 -19.92 -9.57
CA PRO A 476 33.15 -21.11 -9.71
C PRO A 476 33.74 -22.37 -9.10
N SER A 477 35.07 -22.51 -9.07
CA SER A 477 35.70 -23.78 -8.60
C SER A 477 35.66 -23.97 -7.09
N ALA A 478 35.56 -22.90 -6.32
CA ALA A 478 35.47 -22.93 -4.85
C ALA A 478 34.08 -23.35 -4.33
N LEU A 479 33.05 -23.26 -5.16
CA LEU A 479 31.65 -23.52 -4.82
C LEU A 479 31.13 -24.85 -5.40
N LYS A 480 31.84 -25.46 -6.35
CA LYS A 480 31.49 -26.78 -6.91
C LYS A 480 31.50 -27.86 -5.86
N GLY A 481 30.37 -28.53 -5.67
CA GLY A 481 30.21 -29.62 -4.71
C GLY A 481 29.77 -29.21 -3.31
N LYS A 482 29.39 -27.94 -3.08
CA LYS A 482 28.73 -27.48 -1.85
C LYS A 482 27.23 -27.37 -2.08
N ASP A 483 26.41 -27.98 -1.21
CA ASP A 483 24.95 -27.77 -1.17
C ASP A 483 24.68 -26.36 -0.63
N LEU A 484 24.53 -25.39 -1.56
CA LEU A 484 24.30 -24.01 -1.20
C LEU A 484 22.79 -23.76 -1.13
N ARG A 485 22.32 -23.36 0.05
CA ARG A 485 20.91 -23.01 0.29
C ARG A 485 20.77 -21.52 0.53
N VAL A 486 20.01 -20.86 -0.33
CA VAL A 486 19.80 -19.41 -0.28
C VAL A 486 18.33 -19.10 -0.02
N LEU A 487 18.04 -18.32 1.02
CA LEU A 487 16.70 -17.80 1.29
C LEU A 487 16.65 -16.32 0.92
N VAL A 488 15.87 -15.99 -0.11
CA VAL A 488 15.66 -14.61 -0.58
C VAL A 488 14.46 -14.01 0.12
N LEU A 489 14.66 -12.97 0.91
CA LEU A 489 13.61 -12.29 1.67
C LEU A 489 13.32 -10.91 1.07
N CYS A 490 12.04 -10.59 0.90
CA CYS A 490 11.57 -9.27 0.49
C CYS A 490 10.32 -8.88 1.28
N ALA A 491 10.03 -7.59 1.36
CA ALA A 491 8.80 -7.08 1.97
C ALA A 491 7.52 -7.53 1.21
N GLY A 492 7.65 -7.89 -0.09
CA GLY A 492 6.58 -8.45 -0.92
C GLY A 492 7.00 -9.78 -1.55
N ALA A 493 6.17 -10.82 -1.43
CA ALA A 493 6.49 -12.19 -1.86
C ALA A 493 6.81 -12.34 -3.37
N GLY A 494 6.36 -11.41 -4.22
CA GLY A 494 6.58 -11.48 -5.68
C GLY A 494 8.03 -11.22 -6.11
N THR A 495 8.67 -10.22 -5.51
CA THR A 495 10.04 -9.82 -5.88
C THR A 495 11.08 -10.84 -5.39
N SER A 496 10.87 -11.45 -4.22
CA SER A 496 11.76 -12.50 -3.72
C SER A 496 11.73 -13.76 -4.59
N ALA A 497 10.56 -14.10 -5.17
CA ALA A 497 10.44 -15.23 -6.08
C ALA A 497 11.19 -15.01 -7.41
N LEU A 498 11.10 -13.79 -7.97
CA LEU A 498 11.86 -13.44 -9.18
C LEU A 498 13.37 -13.50 -8.95
N LEU A 499 13.84 -12.98 -7.83
CA LEU A 499 15.27 -13.00 -7.50
C LEU A 499 15.77 -14.41 -7.20
N ALA A 500 14.97 -15.25 -6.52
CA ALA A 500 15.33 -16.66 -6.27
C ALA A 500 15.43 -17.46 -7.58
N ASN A 501 14.55 -17.19 -8.56
CA ASN A 501 14.60 -17.83 -9.88
C ASN A 501 15.81 -17.35 -10.69
N ALA A 502 16.10 -16.04 -10.69
CA ALA A 502 17.28 -15.49 -11.38
C ALA A 502 18.60 -16.04 -10.79
N LEU A 503 18.65 -16.25 -9.46
CA LEU A 503 19.80 -16.91 -8.80
C LEU A 503 19.96 -18.36 -9.22
N LYS A 504 18.86 -19.12 -9.39
CA LYS A 504 18.90 -20.50 -9.90
C LYS A 504 19.39 -20.53 -11.34
N GLU A 505 18.81 -19.71 -12.23
CA GLU A 505 19.21 -19.65 -13.63
C GLU A 505 20.69 -19.29 -13.79
N GLY A 506 21.19 -18.27 -13.08
CA GLY A 506 22.61 -17.91 -13.11
C GLY A 506 23.53 -18.96 -12.50
N ALA A 507 23.09 -19.71 -11.50
CA ALA A 507 23.85 -20.80 -10.92
C ALA A 507 23.93 -22.01 -11.86
N ASP A 508 22.84 -22.34 -12.54
CA ASP A 508 22.78 -23.41 -13.55
C ASP A 508 23.72 -23.11 -14.72
N GLU A 509 23.78 -21.86 -15.20
CA GLU A 509 24.74 -21.42 -16.23
C GLU A 509 26.20 -21.58 -15.80
N LEU A 510 26.48 -21.41 -14.50
CA LEU A 510 27.82 -21.56 -13.94
C LEU A 510 28.14 -22.98 -13.45
N GLY A 511 27.18 -23.91 -13.54
CA GLY A 511 27.31 -25.28 -13.06
C GLY A 511 27.46 -25.39 -11.56
N ILE A 512 26.81 -24.52 -10.79
CA ILE A 512 26.80 -24.47 -9.32
C ILE A 512 25.43 -24.96 -8.83
N ASP A 513 25.42 -25.93 -7.91
CA ASP A 513 24.18 -26.48 -7.36
C ASP A 513 23.68 -25.57 -6.22
N ILE A 514 22.57 -24.86 -6.47
CA ILE A 514 21.96 -23.91 -5.52
C ILE A 514 20.47 -24.21 -5.33
N THR A 515 20.08 -24.37 -4.07
CA THR A 515 18.67 -24.37 -3.67
C THR A 515 18.27 -22.97 -3.20
N ALA A 516 17.59 -22.18 -4.06
CA ALA A 516 17.10 -20.86 -3.71
C ALA A 516 15.58 -20.87 -3.49
N ASN A 517 15.11 -20.34 -2.36
CA ASN A 517 13.70 -20.20 -2.05
C ASN A 517 13.35 -18.75 -1.70
N ALA A 518 12.11 -18.37 -2.02
CA ALA A 518 11.56 -17.06 -1.71
C ALA A 518 10.80 -17.08 -0.39
N GLY A 519 10.93 -16.02 0.41
CA GLY A 519 10.19 -15.84 1.65
C GLY A 519 9.73 -14.39 1.84
N ALA A 520 8.62 -14.20 2.55
CA ALA A 520 8.17 -12.87 2.96
C ALA A 520 8.70 -12.53 4.36
N TYR A 521 9.04 -11.27 4.59
CA TYR A 521 9.41 -10.78 5.91
C TYR A 521 8.28 -11.08 6.91
N GLY A 522 8.61 -11.79 8.00
CA GLY A 522 7.66 -12.18 9.05
C GLY A 522 7.24 -13.66 9.02
N SER A 523 7.23 -14.32 7.87
CA SER A 523 6.94 -15.77 7.76
C SER A 523 8.17 -16.65 7.60
N HIS A 524 9.36 -16.08 7.43
CA HIS A 524 10.60 -16.78 7.16
C HIS A 524 11.16 -17.56 8.36
N TYR A 525 10.79 -17.21 9.59
CA TYR A 525 11.29 -17.87 10.80
C TYR A 525 11.01 -19.38 10.85
N ALA A 526 9.91 -19.84 10.23
CA ALA A 526 9.58 -21.26 10.20
C ALA A 526 10.50 -22.12 9.30
N ILE A 527 11.20 -21.48 8.37
CA ILE A 527 12.07 -22.17 7.40
C ILE A 527 13.55 -21.78 7.53
N MET A 528 13.86 -20.82 8.40
CA MET A 528 15.20 -20.25 8.56
C MET A 528 16.25 -21.27 9.01
N ASP A 529 15.84 -22.21 9.86
CA ASP A 529 16.73 -23.29 10.37
C ASP A 529 17.21 -24.25 9.27
N GLN A 530 16.62 -24.21 8.07
CA GLN A 530 17.00 -25.03 6.93
C GLN A 530 18.14 -24.40 6.10
N TYR A 531 18.56 -23.15 6.43
CA TYR A 531 19.54 -22.39 5.68
C TYR A 531 20.74 -22.02 6.57
N LEU A 532 21.96 -22.37 6.10
CA LEU A 532 23.20 -22.21 6.85
C LEU A 532 23.82 -20.80 6.74
N SER A 533 23.38 -19.97 5.80
CA SER A 533 23.87 -18.59 5.67
C SER A 533 22.77 -17.67 5.22
N LEU A 534 22.66 -16.52 5.87
CA LEU A 534 21.74 -15.45 5.52
C LEU A 534 22.54 -14.32 4.85
N ILE A 535 22.23 -14.02 3.58
CA ILE A 535 22.67 -12.78 2.95
C ILE A 535 21.52 -11.77 3.08
N HIS A 536 21.71 -10.76 3.91
CA HIS A 536 20.76 -9.65 4.04
C HIS A 536 20.98 -8.68 2.88
N ILE A 537 20.04 -8.65 1.92
CA ILE A 537 19.88 -7.54 0.98
C ILE A 537 18.68 -6.73 1.46
N SER A 538 18.90 -5.84 2.43
CA SER A 538 17.92 -4.85 2.84
C SER A 538 18.24 -3.54 2.16
N GLU A 539 17.66 -3.27 1.00
CA GLU A 539 17.84 -2.11 0.12
C GLU A 539 19.09 -2.13 -0.77
N PRO A 540 19.01 -1.53 -1.99
CA PRO A 540 20.04 -1.66 -3.02
C PRO A 540 21.34 -0.87 -2.74
N THR A 541 21.61 -0.43 -1.52
CA THR A 541 22.76 0.41 -1.19
C THR A 541 23.65 -0.05 -0.02
N ARG A 542 23.39 -1.21 0.63
CA ARG A 542 24.32 -1.75 1.63
C ARG A 542 24.39 -3.28 1.58
N LEU A 543 25.53 -3.77 1.12
CA LEU A 543 26.00 -5.13 1.35
C LEU A 543 26.65 -5.17 2.74
N ASP A 544 25.91 -5.57 3.76
CA ASP A 544 26.51 -5.97 5.03
C ASP A 544 26.69 -7.49 5.01
N VAL A 545 27.91 -7.92 4.76
CA VAL A 545 28.33 -9.32 4.91
C VAL A 545 28.52 -9.55 6.39
N ILE A 546 27.62 -10.33 7.01
CA ILE A 546 27.86 -10.87 8.35
C ILE A 546 28.36 -12.29 8.18
N SER A 547 29.64 -12.48 8.53
CA SER A 547 30.32 -13.78 8.64
C SER A 547 29.81 -14.57 9.85
#